data_a61f9ef239a3deccf747ecaee1cfc7a1
#
_entry.id   a61f9ef239a3deccf747ecaee1cfc7a1
#
_cell.length_a   1.000
_cell.length_b   1.000
_cell.length_c   1.000
_cell.angle_alpha   90.00
_cell.angle_beta   90.00
_cell.angle_gamma   90.00
#
_symmetry.space_group_name_H-M   'P 1'
#
loop_
_entity.id
_entity.type
_entity.pdbx_description
1 polymer ?
#
loop_
_entity_poly.entity_id
_entity_poly.type
_entity_poly.pdbx_seq_one_letter_code
_entity_poly.pdbx_strand_id
1 'polypeptide(L)'
;MINGFYTCIERKMNTLLYRGYDEDGQKIYTTYRFRPVMYLESKDSNAKWRSLDGLPLEPMRFESMSDCRAFIKNYEGIDSFKIYGNDRHIPAFIQAEFPNEIKYNPKKIDVVSLDIECKSDNGFPEPSVADQEITAIGLKSSRLDHYIVWGLKEYDSSQSSVPHLKKQFRQFDTEAELLSDFLSWWSDTLNTPDVITGWNIRLFDIPYLVNRISRVIGQDGAKKMSPWNFVEQKSVMIKGKENFLYNLYGIQQLDYLDLFKKFAANTYGAQESYRLDFIAEVVLGQNKIDYSEYGTLTELYERDYQKFIDYNIVDIELIERLEAKLGLISLVFTLAYFGGVNYGDTLGTVAIWDSIIFRKLASRKIAIPPNSRSFKTDYAGGFVKDPQVGRHEWVMSFDLNSLYPNLIIQYNMSPETIVPHMKVPALQNGGEDKILNSDQMWAPEDNLAVAANGACFRRDKQGILPEIIEELYNQRVDVKRQMLDYEKEAELTDKKSARYRTLQIEIDRASNRQMCLKILLNSLYGAAANQYFRYFNLDIAEGITLSGQLAIHTAENAVNDYLAKALGDDVPKDRIVASDTDSIYINLSDVVQKCNPKDAHAFLIKFGKEALEPVIQSAYEKLSYK
;
A
#
# COMPACT_ATOMS: atom_id res chain seq x y z
N MET A 1 -18.10 21.64 5.50
CA MET A 1 -17.44 20.87 4.44
C MET A 1 -16.37 21.75 3.83
N ILE A 2 -15.19 21.21 3.66
CA ILE A 2 -14.05 21.91 3.05
C ILE A 2 -14.11 21.67 1.54
N ASN A 3 -14.07 22.74 0.77
CA ASN A 3 -13.99 22.66 -0.68
C ASN A 3 -12.53 22.58 -1.10
N GLY A 4 -12.16 21.54 -1.86
CA GLY A 4 -10.77 21.28 -2.26
C GLY A 4 -10.27 19.91 -1.79
N PHE A 5 -8.98 19.81 -1.46
CA PHE A 5 -8.37 18.56 -0.98
C PHE A 5 -7.24 18.84 0.03
N TYR A 6 -7.07 17.92 0.96
CA TYR A 6 -5.97 17.99 1.94
C TYR A 6 -4.68 17.39 1.39
N THR A 7 -3.53 17.86 1.88
CA THR A 7 -2.23 17.22 1.67
C THR A 7 -1.69 16.63 2.97
N CYS A 8 -2.07 17.21 4.12
CA CYS A 8 -1.67 16.71 5.43
C CYS A 8 -2.67 17.13 6.49
N ILE A 9 -3.09 16.19 7.33
CA ILE A 9 -3.90 16.46 8.51
C ILE A 9 -3.25 15.78 9.70
N GLU A 10 -2.85 16.55 10.70
CA GLU A 10 -2.22 16.03 11.89
C GLU A 10 -2.87 16.58 13.15
N ARG A 11 -2.74 15.82 14.23
CA ARG A 11 -3.32 16.20 15.51
C ARG A 11 -2.25 16.72 16.46
N LYS A 12 -2.48 17.92 16.99
CA LYS A 12 -1.72 18.48 18.11
C LYS A 12 -2.68 18.80 19.25
N MET A 13 -2.61 18.02 20.34
CA MET A 13 -3.55 18.13 21.47
C MET A 13 -5.02 18.03 21.05
N ASN A 14 -5.79 19.11 21.16
CA ASN A 14 -7.21 19.23 20.79
C ASN A 14 -7.44 19.95 19.45
N THR A 15 -6.38 20.15 18.68
CA THR A 15 -6.43 20.85 17.40
C THR A 15 -5.96 19.94 16.29
N LEU A 16 -6.64 19.99 15.15
CA LEU A 16 -6.18 19.39 13.89
C LEU A 16 -5.47 20.48 13.08
N LEU A 17 -4.25 20.19 12.68
CA LEU A 17 -3.42 21.00 11.80
C LEU A 17 -3.72 20.55 10.37
N TYR A 18 -4.20 21.45 9.54
CA TYR A 18 -4.66 21.14 8.18
C TYR A 18 -3.82 21.88 7.14
N ARG A 19 -3.33 21.16 6.17
CA ARG A 19 -2.77 21.69 4.92
C ARG A 19 -3.48 21.05 3.72
N GLY A 20 -3.65 21.84 2.67
CA GLY A 20 -4.31 21.38 1.45
C GLY A 20 -4.46 22.52 0.44
N TYR A 21 -5.39 22.34 -0.47
CA TYR A 21 -5.71 23.29 -1.53
C TYR A 21 -7.23 23.48 -1.59
N ASP A 22 -7.66 24.71 -1.87
CA ASP A 22 -9.05 25.01 -2.20
C ASP A 22 -9.40 24.63 -3.65
N GLU A 23 -10.63 24.92 -4.07
CA GLU A 23 -11.13 24.66 -5.41
C GLU A 23 -10.35 25.46 -6.50
N ASP A 24 -9.89 26.66 -6.16
CA ASP A 24 -9.09 27.52 -7.03
C ASP A 24 -7.61 27.09 -7.11
N GLY A 25 -7.24 26.11 -6.28
CA GLY A 25 -5.88 25.59 -6.19
C GLY A 25 -4.95 26.50 -5.40
N GLN A 26 -5.49 27.31 -4.50
CA GLN A 26 -4.71 28.09 -3.55
C GLN A 26 -4.37 27.23 -2.32
N LYS A 27 -3.15 27.39 -1.81
CA LYS A 27 -2.68 26.62 -0.65
C LYS A 27 -3.40 27.06 0.62
N ILE A 28 -4.02 26.12 1.31
CA ILE A 28 -4.66 26.31 2.60
C ILE A 28 -3.73 25.84 3.71
N TYR A 29 -3.61 26.65 4.74
CA TYR A 29 -2.85 26.38 5.95
C TYR A 29 -3.65 26.91 7.15
N THR A 30 -4.29 26.01 7.92
CA THR A 30 -5.22 26.38 8.98
C THR A 30 -5.35 25.32 10.08
N THR A 31 -6.09 25.63 11.11
CA THR A 31 -6.37 24.72 12.22
C THR A 31 -7.85 24.54 12.44
N TYR A 32 -8.26 23.33 12.84
CA TYR A 32 -9.64 23.01 13.18
C TYR A 32 -9.77 22.48 14.61
N ARG A 33 -10.79 22.97 15.33
CA ARG A 33 -11.26 22.32 16.56
C ARG A 33 -12.30 21.28 16.18
N PHE A 34 -11.89 20.02 16.18
CA PHE A 34 -12.78 18.91 15.84
C PHE A 34 -13.59 18.47 17.06
N ARG A 35 -14.91 18.33 16.87
CA ARG A 35 -15.87 17.84 17.85
C ARG A 35 -16.29 16.41 17.48
N PRO A 36 -15.66 15.37 18.05
CA PRO A 36 -15.97 13.99 17.71
C PRO A 36 -17.41 13.61 18.06
N VAL A 37 -17.94 12.66 17.30
CA VAL A 37 -19.24 12.04 17.57
C VAL A 37 -19.02 10.55 17.75
N MET A 38 -19.46 10.03 18.91
CA MET A 38 -19.56 8.60 19.16
C MET A 38 -21.03 8.21 19.26
N TYR A 39 -21.34 6.94 19.32
CA TYR A 39 -22.71 6.45 19.35
C TYR A 39 -22.87 5.45 20.49
N LEU A 40 -24.00 5.55 21.19
CA LEU A 40 -24.39 4.66 22.29
C LEU A 40 -25.68 3.94 21.92
N GLU A 41 -25.93 2.80 22.56
CA GLU A 41 -27.16 2.07 22.37
C GLU A 41 -28.35 2.92 22.81
N SER A 42 -29.37 2.99 21.95
CA SER A 42 -30.59 3.77 22.16
C SER A 42 -31.76 2.85 22.47
N LYS A 43 -32.65 3.31 23.35
CA LYS A 43 -33.94 2.67 23.60
C LYS A 43 -34.97 2.97 22.51
N ASP A 44 -34.72 3.99 21.67
CA ASP A 44 -35.60 4.36 20.57
C ASP A 44 -35.35 3.40 19.37
N SER A 45 -36.32 2.53 19.12
CA SER A 45 -36.28 1.63 17.97
C SER A 45 -36.25 2.35 16.61
N ASN A 46 -36.66 3.63 16.54
CA ASN A 46 -36.65 4.46 15.34
C ASN A 46 -35.37 5.32 15.21
N ALA A 47 -34.37 5.12 16.05
CA ALA A 47 -33.10 5.83 15.95
C ALA A 47 -32.54 5.76 14.52
N LYS A 48 -31.99 6.90 14.05
CA LYS A 48 -31.48 7.03 12.67
C LYS A 48 -30.18 6.25 12.43
N TRP A 49 -29.42 6.04 13.50
CA TRP A 49 -28.15 5.30 13.44
C TRP A 49 -28.34 3.88 13.94
N ARG A 50 -27.61 2.96 13.34
CA ARG A 50 -27.59 1.54 13.73
C ARG A 50 -26.17 1.07 13.95
N SER A 51 -25.99 0.02 14.76
CA SER A 51 -24.77 -0.78 14.73
C SER A 51 -24.74 -1.67 13.47
N LEU A 52 -23.60 -2.32 13.23
CA LEU A 52 -23.45 -3.30 12.14
C LEU A 52 -24.43 -4.47 12.30
N ASP A 53 -24.75 -4.83 13.55
CA ASP A 53 -25.72 -5.90 13.91
C ASP A 53 -27.18 -5.40 13.95
N GLY A 54 -27.42 -4.13 13.61
CA GLY A 54 -28.76 -3.54 13.54
C GLY A 54 -29.30 -2.94 14.83
N LEU A 55 -28.54 -2.88 15.93
CA LEU A 55 -28.96 -2.25 17.17
C LEU A 55 -29.19 -0.74 16.97
N PRO A 56 -30.28 -0.15 17.54
CA PRO A 56 -30.50 1.28 17.46
C PRO A 56 -29.47 2.06 18.26
N LEU A 57 -28.94 3.12 17.68
CA LEU A 57 -27.89 3.95 18.26
C LEU A 57 -28.25 5.43 18.25
N GLU A 58 -27.86 6.15 19.29
CA GLU A 58 -27.97 7.61 19.38
C GLU A 58 -26.60 8.29 19.41
N PRO A 59 -26.43 9.45 18.70
CA PRO A 59 -25.17 10.16 18.66
C PRO A 59 -24.89 10.94 19.94
N MET A 60 -23.69 10.79 20.47
CA MET A 60 -23.12 11.58 21.56
C MET A 60 -22.01 12.47 21.02
N ARG A 61 -22.17 13.79 21.16
CA ARG A 61 -21.20 14.78 20.69
C ARG A 61 -20.29 15.23 21.82
N PHE A 62 -19.01 15.37 21.53
CA PHE A 62 -18.01 15.84 22.49
C PHE A 62 -17.53 17.24 22.11
N GLU A 63 -17.22 18.06 23.10
CA GLU A 63 -16.69 19.41 22.87
C GLU A 63 -15.25 19.40 22.40
N SER A 64 -14.49 18.35 22.74
CA SER A 64 -13.11 18.19 22.32
C SER A 64 -12.71 16.73 22.09
N MET A 65 -11.59 16.53 21.37
CA MET A 65 -10.98 15.21 21.19
C MET A 65 -10.45 14.61 22.50
N SER A 66 -10.07 15.45 23.48
CA SER A 66 -9.66 14.99 24.81
C SER A 66 -10.83 14.43 25.60
N ASP A 67 -11.98 15.12 25.59
CA ASP A 67 -13.17 14.68 26.30
C ASP A 67 -13.67 13.35 25.75
N CYS A 68 -13.67 13.22 24.42
CA CYS A 68 -14.04 11.97 23.76
C CYS A 68 -13.13 10.81 24.20
N ARG A 69 -11.81 11.03 24.21
CA ARG A 69 -10.86 9.99 24.65
C ARG A 69 -10.98 9.65 26.13
N ALA A 70 -11.17 10.66 26.99
CA ALA A 70 -11.39 10.46 28.41
C ALA A 70 -12.65 9.62 28.65
N PHE A 71 -13.73 9.93 27.92
CA PHE A 71 -14.96 9.15 27.97
C PHE A 71 -14.73 7.70 27.55
N ILE A 72 -14.13 7.45 26.38
CA ILE A 72 -13.84 6.07 25.92
C ILE A 72 -13.01 5.32 26.96
N LYS A 73 -11.95 5.96 27.50
CA LYS A 73 -11.07 5.34 28.49
C LYS A 73 -11.78 4.98 29.79
N ASN A 74 -12.74 5.80 30.24
CA ASN A 74 -13.49 5.57 31.48
C ASN A 74 -14.39 4.32 31.39
N TYR A 75 -14.79 3.92 30.19
CA TYR A 75 -15.63 2.74 29.95
C TYR A 75 -14.88 1.59 29.29
N GLU A 76 -13.56 1.72 29.12
CA GLU A 76 -12.71 0.64 28.57
C GLU A 76 -12.75 -0.58 29.50
N GLY A 77 -13.02 -1.78 28.93
CA GLY A 77 -13.09 -3.04 29.68
C GLY A 77 -14.45 -3.34 30.31
N ILE A 78 -15.48 -2.50 30.07
CA ILE A 78 -16.85 -2.77 30.48
C ILE A 78 -17.61 -3.44 29.33
N ASP A 79 -17.67 -4.75 29.30
CA ASP A 79 -18.25 -5.53 28.17
C ASP A 79 -19.73 -5.18 27.89
N SER A 80 -20.47 -4.80 28.94
CA SER A 80 -21.88 -4.44 28.81
C SER A 80 -22.13 -3.01 28.26
N PHE A 81 -21.06 -2.19 28.12
CA PHE A 81 -21.18 -0.80 27.66
C PHE A 81 -20.32 -0.56 26.43
N LYS A 82 -20.93 -0.67 25.25
CA LYS A 82 -20.25 -0.52 23.98
C LYS A 82 -20.34 0.91 23.45
N ILE A 83 -19.21 1.47 23.05
CA ILE A 83 -19.11 2.80 22.44
C ILE A 83 -18.78 2.60 20.96
N TYR A 84 -19.74 2.92 20.09
CA TYR A 84 -19.59 2.78 18.63
C TYR A 84 -19.06 4.07 18.01
N GLY A 85 -18.43 3.98 16.84
CA GLY A 85 -17.91 5.12 16.09
C GLY A 85 -16.38 5.11 15.98
N ASN A 86 -15.85 6.12 15.30
CA ASN A 86 -14.43 6.17 14.99
C ASN A 86 -13.65 6.95 16.05
N ASP A 87 -12.87 6.25 16.85
CA ASP A 87 -11.96 6.78 17.88
C ASP A 87 -10.68 7.41 17.28
N ARG A 88 -10.40 7.15 15.99
CA ARG A 88 -9.33 7.80 15.24
C ARG A 88 -9.86 9.14 14.67
N HIS A 89 -9.46 10.23 15.30
CA HIS A 89 -10.04 11.54 15.01
C HIS A 89 -9.73 12.08 13.61
N ILE A 90 -8.59 11.74 13.00
CA ILE A 90 -8.22 12.20 11.65
C ILE A 90 -9.14 11.58 10.59
N PRO A 91 -9.33 10.26 10.49
CA PRO A 91 -10.31 9.66 9.59
C PRO A 91 -11.75 10.12 9.85
N ALA A 92 -12.11 10.34 11.14
CA ALA A 92 -13.43 10.85 11.49
C ALA A 92 -13.64 12.28 10.96
N PHE A 93 -12.62 13.14 11.07
CA PHE A 93 -12.62 14.49 10.51
C PHE A 93 -12.69 14.47 8.98
N ILE A 94 -11.85 13.63 8.33
CA ILE A 94 -11.87 13.50 6.86
C ILE A 94 -13.26 13.09 6.38
N GLN A 95 -13.88 12.10 7.02
CA GLN A 95 -15.23 11.68 6.65
C GLN A 95 -16.29 12.77 6.87
N ALA A 96 -16.14 13.56 7.92
CA ALA A 96 -17.08 14.67 8.21
C ALA A 96 -16.96 15.82 7.19
N GLU A 97 -15.74 16.16 6.78
CA GLU A 97 -15.47 17.28 5.87
C GLU A 97 -15.51 16.86 4.39
N PHE A 98 -15.17 15.61 4.07
CA PHE A 98 -15.13 15.03 2.73
C PHE A 98 -16.00 13.76 2.65
N PRO A 99 -17.33 13.85 2.79
CA PRO A 99 -18.21 12.66 2.82
C PRO A 99 -18.28 11.91 1.47
N ASN A 100 -17.96 12.59 0.38
CA ASN A 100 -17.98 12.07 -0.98
C ASN A 100 -16.57 11.71 -1.49
N GLU A 101 -16.45 11.36 -2.77
CA GLU A 101 -15.16 11.19 -3.44
C GLU A 101 -14.34 12.48 -3.37
N ILE A 102 -13.08 12.36 -2.94
CA ILE A 102 -12.16 13.49 -2.81
C ILE A 102 -11.47 13.70 -4.15
N LYS A 103 -11.87 14.75 -4.86
CA LYS A 103 -11.23 15.15 -6.12
C LYS A 103 -9.96 15.95 -5.80
N TYR A 104 -8.84 15.56 -6.37
CA TYR A 104 -7.55 16.21 -6.16
C TYR A 104 -6.83 16.49 -7.48
N ASN A 105 -5.88 17.41 -7.44
CA ASN A 105 -5.02 17.72 -8.57
C ASN A 105 -3.56 17.41 -8.20
N PRO A 106 -2.98 16.30 -8.70
CA PRO A 106 -1.61 15.90 -8.35
C PRO A 106 -0.56 16.94 -8.75
N LYS A 107 -0.80 17.75 -9.77
CA LYS A 107 0.12 18.82 -10.21
C LYS A 107 0.21 20.00 -9.24
N LYS A 108 -0.73 20.11 -8.29
CA LYS A 108 -0.69 21.14 -7.24
C LYS A 108 0.09 20.67 -6.01
N ILE A 109 0.18 19.37 -5.79
CA ILE A 109 0.92 18.79 -4.65
C ILE A 109 2.41 18.94 -4.92
N ASP A 110 3.09 19.68 -4.05
CA ASP A 110 4.53 19.88 -4.16
C ASP A 110 5.30 18.73 -3.53
N VAL A 111 5.95 17.94 -4.38
CA VAL A 111 6.82 16.83 -3.97
C VAL A 111 8.26 17.29 -4.11
N VAL A 112 9.01 17.24 -3.01
CA VAL A 112 10.43 17.56 -2.99
C VAL A 112 11.22 16.27 -2.79
N SER A 113 12.05 15.92 -3.78
CA SER A 113 13.10 14.92 -3.63
C SER A 113 14.33 15.58 -3.00
N LEU A 114 14.87 14.98 -1.93
CA LEU A 114 15.95 15.52 -1.14
C LEU A 114 17.01 14.44 -0.89
N ASP A 115 18.27 14.85 -0.91
CA ASP A 115 19.43 14.03 -0.56
C ASP A 115 20.49 14.91 0.11
N ILE A 116 21.17 14.40 1.15
CA ILE A 116 22.23 15.11 1.84
C ILE A 116 23.54 14.33 1.79
N GLU A 117 24.65 15.07 1.74
CA GLU A 117 25.99 14.51 1.88
C GLU A 117 26.65 15.02 3.16
N CYS A 118 27.31 14.11 3.88
CA CYS A 118 27.98 14.41 5.14
C CYS A 118 29.43 13.96 5.08
N LYS A 119 30.32 14.65 5.81
CA LYS A 119 31.65 14.12 6.08
C LYS A 119 31.56 12.76 6.77
N SER A 120 32.51 11.90 6.50
CA SER A 120 32.62 10.55 7.09
C SER A 120 34.02 10.26 7.63
N ASP A 121 34.70 11.30 8.15
CA ASP A 121 36.07 11.21 8.65
C ASP A 121 36.20 10.27 9.86
N ASN A 122 35.12 10.14 10.66
CA ASN A 122 35.05 9.29 11.86
C ASN A 122 34.21 8.02 11.65
N GLY A 123 34.11 7.54 10.41
CA GLY A 123 33.23 6.42 10.03
C GLY A 123 31.86 6.87 9.54
N PHE A 124 30.92 5.94 9.43
CA PHE A 124 29.57 6.24 8.91
C PHE A 124 28.86 7.26 9.82
N PRO A 125 28.35 8.38 9.27
CA PRO A 125 27.71 9.42 10.06
C PRO A 125 26.41 8.91 10.70
N GLU A 126 26.38 8.89 12.05
CA GLU A 126 25.22 8.39 12.80
C GLU A 126 24.16 9.49 12.93
N PRO A 127 22.93 9.30 12.39
CA PRO A 127 21.89 10.33 12.40
C PRO A 127 21.47 10.81 13.79
N SER A 128 21.50 9.93 14.79
CA SER A 128 21.14 10.28 16.17
C SER A 128 22.17 11.20 16.84
N VAL A 129 23.42 11.17 16.39
CA VAL A 129 24.52 11.99 16.89
C VAL A 129 24.70 13.24 16.03
N ALA A 130 24.71 13.10 14.71
CA ALA A 130 24.90 14.15 13.71
C ALA A 130 26.10 15.07 14.03
N ASP A 131 27.27 14.48 14.34
CA ASP A 131 28.46 15.18 14.77
C ASP A 131 29.31 15.66 13.58
N GLN A 132 29.17 15.08 12.41
CA GLN A 132 29.92 15.41 11.22
C GLN A 132 29.21 16.45 10.35
N GLU A 133 29.99 17.27 9.66
CA GLU A 133 29.51 18.39 8.85
C GLU A 133 28.68 17.92 7.64
N ILE A 134 27.55 18.60 7.39
CA ILE A 134 26.83 18.47 6.12
C ILE A 134 27.58 19.26 5.05
N THR A 135 28.03 18.59 4.01
CA THR A 135 28.85 19.13 2.93
C THR A 135 28.08 19.54 1.70
N ALA A 136 26.90 18.92 1.49
CA ALA A 136 25.96 19.32 0.46
C ALA A 136 24.54 18.97 0.86
N ILE A 137 23.59 19.78 0.40
CA ILE A 137 22.15 19.50 0.41
C ILE A 137 21.67 19.69 -1.02
N GLY A 138 21.18 18.62 -1.63
CA GLY A 138 20.54 18.66 -2.93
C GLY A 138 19.02 18.48 -2.80
N LEU A 139 18.26 19.19 -3.62
CA LEU A 139 16.83 18.97 -3.75
C LEU A 139 16.30 19.28 -5.15
N LYS A 140 15.14 18.66 -5.45
CA LYS A 140 14.32 18.96 -6.62
C LYS A 140 12.86 19.03 -6.21
N SER A 141 12.24 20.19 -6.39
CA SER A 141 10.79 20.34 -6.24
C SER A 141 10.08 20.02 -7.56
N SER A 142 8.94 19.36 -7.48
CA SER A 142 8.07 19.09 -8.64
C SER A 142 7.54 20.36 -9.32
N ARG A 143 7.66 21.53 -8.68
CA ARG A 143 7.28 22.85 -9.21
C ARG A 143 8.41 23.56 -9.95
N LEU A 144 9.65 23.14 -9.73
CA LEU A 144 10.83 23.74 -10.33
C LEU A 144 11.29 22.93 -11.54
N ASP A 145 11.88 23.58 -12.52
CA ASP A 145 12.50 22.93 -13.67
C ASP A 145 14.00 22.67 -13.50
N HIS A 146 14.53 22.94 -12.30
CA HIS A 146 15.96 22.82 -11.97
C HIS A 146 16.16 22.23 -10.57
N TYR A 147 17.33 21.64 -10.36
CA TYR A 147 17.82 21.20 -9.05
C TYR A 147 18.40 22.40 -8.30
N ILE A 148 18.24 22.44 -6.98
CA ILE A 148 18.94 23.40 -6.12
C ILE A 148 19.92 22.61 -5.26
N VAL A 149 21.17 23.07 -5.22
CA VAL A 149 22.20 22.45 -4.40
C VAL A 149 22.89 23.52 -3.57
N TRP A 150 22.95 23.30 -2.28
CA TRP A 150 23.76 24.07 -1.32
C TRP A 150 25.07 23.32 -1.09
N GLY A 151 26.19 23.98 -1.16
CA GLY A 151 27.51 23.37 -0.99
C GLY A 151 28.56 24.30 -0.44
N LEU A 152 29.73 23.75 -0.03
CA LEU A 152 30.77 24.45 0.74
C LEU A 152 31.99 24.85 -0.10
N LYS A 153 32.16 24.33 -1.32
CA LYS A 153 33.29 24.65 -2.21
C LYS A 153 32.75 25.13 -3.57
N GLU A 154 33.64 25.61 -4.41
CA GLU A 154 33.29 26.08 -5.75
C GLU A 154 32.81 24.92 -6.64
N TYR A 155 31.76 25.19 -7.41
CA TYR A 155 31.20 24.28 -8.40
C TYR A 155 30.84 25.06 -9.67
N ASP A 156 31.34 24.58 -10.81
CA ASP A 156 31.05 25.17 -12.11
C ASP A 156 30.06 24.33 -12.89
N SER A 157 28.83 24.83 -12.99
CA SER A 157 27.75 24.14 -13.72
C SER A 157 28.08 23.87 -15.18
N SER A 158 28.99 24.62 -15.80
CA SER A 158 29.41 24.41 -17.20
C SER A 158 30.33 23.20 -17.38
N GLN A 159 30.97 22.75 -16.30
CA GLN A 159 31.87 21.59 -16.29
C GLN A 159 31.18 20.32 -15.73
N SER A 160 29.89 20.40 -15.48
CA SER A 160 29.13 19.27 -14.95
C SER A 160 29.12 18.07 -15.90
N SER A 161 29.30 16.86 -15.36
CA SER A 161 29.18 15.60 -16.10
C SER A 161 27.73 15.29 -16.52
N VAL A 162 26.75 15.99 -15.95
CA VAL A 162 25.32 15.90 -16.25
C VAL A 162 24.77 17.26 -16.75
N PRO A 163 25.25 17.76 -17.91
CA PRO A 163 24.92 19.10 -18.41
C PRO A 163 23.45 19.25 -18.82
N HIS A 164 22.75 18.14 -19.07
CA HIS A 164 21.33 18.11 -19.42
C HIS A 164 20.41 18.44 -18.25
N LEU A 165 20.90 18.33 -17.01
CA LEU A 165 20.17 18.68 -15.79
C LEU A 165 20.38 20.14 -15.47
N LYS A 166 19.31 20.95 -15.51
CA LYS A 166 19.35 22.33 -15.06
C LYS A 166 19.56 22.36 -13.55
N LYS A 167 20.48 23.20 -13.08
CA LYS A 167 20.83 23.29 -11.65
C LYS A 167 21.14 24.72 -11.24
N GLN A 168 20.78 25.04 -10.00
CA GLN A 168 21.19 26.26 -9.30
C GLN A 168 22.06 25.85 -8.14
N PHE A 169 23.34 26.17 -8.21
CA PHE A 169 24.28 25.93 -7.12
C PHE A 169 24.40 27.18 -6.25
N ARG A 170 24.38 26.99 -4.93
CA ARG A 170 24.54 28.03 -3.91
C ARG A 170 25.77 27.69 -3.07
N GLN A 171 26.82 28.52 -3.16
CA GLN A 171 28.06 28.33 -2.45
C GLN A 171 28.06 29.09 -1.12
N PHE A 172 28.63 28.47 -0.09
CA PHE A 172 28.80 29.04 1.24
C PHE A 172 30.21 28.74 1.77
N ASP A 173 30.73 29.63 2.63
CA ASP A 173 32.03 29.43 3.25
C ASP A 173 31.96 28.53 4.49
N THR A 174 30.79 28.48 5.14
CA THR A 174 30.54 27.69 6.35
C THR A 174 29.25 26.91 6.31
N GLU A 175 29.23 25.77 7.00
CA GLU A 175 28.01 24.97 7.16
C GLU A 175 26.85 25.76 7.81
N ALA A 176 27.17 26.65 8.76
CA ALA A 176 26.18 27.47 9.43
C ALA A 176 25.43 28.40 8.45
N GLU A 177 26.14 28.98 7.50
CA GLU A 177 25.55 29.79 6.43
C GLU A 177 24.74 28.94 5.47
N LEU A 178 25.28 27.78 5.05
CA LEU A 178 24.58 26.81 4.19
C LEU A 178 23.26 26.41 4.81
N LEU A 179 23.26 25.95 6.07
CA LEU A 179 22.06 25.53 6.78
C LEU A 179 21.07 26.68 7.00
N SER A 180 21.55 27.89 7.23
CA SER A 180 20.72 29.09 7.42
C SER A 180 20.00 29.49 6.14
N ASP A 181 20.67 29.48 4.98
CA ASP A 181 20.07 29.76 3.68
C ASP A 181 19.09 28.64 3.27
N PHE A 182 19.49 27.38 3.49
CA PHE A 182 18.57 26.25 3.28
C PHE A 182 17.29 26.40 4.08
N LEU A 183 17.37 26.69 5.38
CA LEU A 183 16.20 26.91 6.24
C LEU A 183 15.38 28.12 5.82
N SER A 184 16.02 29.20 5.35
CA SER A 184 15.32 30.36 4.82
C SER A 184 14.49 30.00 3.59
N TRP A 185 15.07 29.25 2.65
CA TRP A 185 14.36 28.75 1.48
C TRP A 185 13.25 27.79 1.86
N TRP A 186 13.53 26.83 2.74
CA TRP A 186 12.60 25.76 3.16
C TRP A 186 11.38 26.28 3.89
N SER A 187 11.57 27.26 4.78
CA SER A 187 10.50 27.83 5.61
C SER A 187 9.66 28.89 4.91
N ASP A 188 10.02 29.31 3.70
CA ASP A 188 9.15 30.15 2.87
C ASP A 188 7.89 29.37 2.49
N THR A 189 6.73 29.99 2.69
CA THR A 189 5.42 29.36 2.48
C THR A 189 5.20 28.88 1.04
N LEU A 190 5.85 29.51 0.05
CA LEU A 190 5.83 29.10 -1.34
C LEU A 190 6.67 27.86 -1.61
N ASN A 191 7.78 27.71 -0.88
CA ASN A 191 8.77 26.65 -1.08
C ASN A 191 8.53 25.45 -0.14
N THR A 192 7.84 25.65 1.02
CA THR A 192 7.56 24.55 1.95
C THR A 192 6.83 23.41 1.26
N PRO A 193 7.42 22.19 1.17
CA PRO A 193 6.84 21.06 0.45
C PRO A 193 5.57 20.55 1.09
N ASP A 194 4.71 19.90 0.30
CA ASP A 194 3.61 19.09 0.82
C ASP A 194 4.09 17.67 1.16
N VAL A 195 5.02 17.17 0.35
CA VAL A 195 5.61 15.83 0.47
C VAL A 195 7.13 15.91 0.31
N ILE A 196 7.84 15.21 1.17
CA ILE A 196 9.28 14.94 1.00
C ILE A 196 9.45 13.48 0.59
N THR A 197 10.31 13.24 -0.38
CA THR A 197 10.75 11.92 -0.80
C THR A 197 12.27 11.89 -1.01
N GLY A 198 12.81 10.70 -1.15
CA GLY A 198 14.20 10.37 -1.36
C GLY A 198 14.45 8.92 -0.97
N TRP A 199 15.70 8.47 -0.98
CA TRP A 199 16.03 7.08 -0.67
C TRP A 199 16.49 6.90 0.76
N ASN A 200 15.71 6.24 1.60
CA ASN A 200 15.98 6.02 3.02
C ASN A 200 15.96 7.29 3.87
N ILE A 201 15.27 8.34 3.42
CA ILE A 201 15.24 9.66 4.05
C ILE A 201 14.72 9.65 5.48
N ARG A 202 13.81 8.73 5.81
CA ARG A 202 13.19 8.64 7.13
C ARG A 202 14.16 8.16 8.20
N LEU A 203 15.15 7.35 7.83
CA LEU A 203 16.13 6.80 8.77
C LEU A 203 17.47 7.52 8.72
N PHE A 204 17.77 8.27 7.65
CA PHE A 204 19.05 8.94 7.51
C PHE A 204 18.89 10.46 7.32
N ASP A 205 18.48 10.93 6.16
CA ASP A 205 18.55 12.35 5.79
C ASP A 205 17.77 13.26 6.73
N ILE A 206 16.51 12.97 7.00
CA ILE A 206 15.66 13.81 7.86
C ILE A 206 16.16 13.80 9.32
N PRO A 207 16.45 12.65 9.95
CA PRO A 207 17.02 12.62 11.29
C PRO A 207 18.37 13.35 11.37
N TYR A 208 19.24 13.13 10.38
CA TYR A 208 20.55 13.79 10.36
C TYR A 208 20.40 15.31 10.24
N LEU A 209 19.61 15.77 9.28
CA LEU A 209 19.38 17.19 9.02
C LEU A 209 18.78 17.90 10.24
N VAL A 210 17.72 17.32 10.86
CA VAL A 210 17.11 17.90 12.07
C VAL A 210 18.11 17.98 13.22
N ASN A 211 18.85 16.92 13.49
CA ASN A 211 19.84 16.89 14.57
C ASN A 211 21.02 17.81 14.29
N ARG A 212 21.50 17.86 13.04
CA ARG A 212 22.61 18.73 12.66
C ARG A 212 22.24 20.21 12.73
N ILE A 213 21.07 20.58 12.21
CA ILE A 213 20.55 21.95 12.35
C ILE A 213 20.42 22.32 13.83
N SER A 214 19.91 21.40 14.66
CA SER A 214 19.80 21.63 16.10
C SER A 214 21.16 21.91 16.76
N ARG A 215 22.22 21.24 16.32
CA ARG A 215 23.61 21.45 16.84
C ARG A 215 24.24 22.75 16.36
N VAL A 216 24.08 23.10 15.10
CA VAL A 216 24.77 24.21 14.44
C VAL A 216 24.02 25.54 14.58
N ILE A 217 22.71 25.50 14.34
CA ILE A 217 21.81 26.67 14.35
C ILE A 217 21.04 26.79 15.68
N GLY A 218 20.77 25.65 16.33
CA GLY A 218 19.95 25.56 17.54
C GLY A 218 18.59 24.96 17.30
N GLN A 219 17.91 24.57 18.39
CA GLN A 219 16.64 23.86 18.33
C GLN A 219 15.52 24.67 17.63
N ASP A 220 15.52 25.99 17.75
CA ASP A 220 14.54 26.83 17.07
C ASP A 220 14.77 26.86 15.55
N GLY A 221 16.00 26.68 15.10
CA GLY A 221 16.32 26.42 13.69
C GLY A 221 15.72 25.10 13.21
N ALA A 222 15.92 24.01 13.97
CA ALA A 222 15.39 22.70 13.61
C ALA A 222 13.85 22.68 13.53
N LYS A 223 13.15 23.46 14.36
CA LYS A 223 11.68 23.59 14.30
C LYS A 223 11.20 24.17 12.97
N LYS A 224 11.98 25.00 12.29
CA LYS A 224 11.66 25.58 10.97
C LYS A 224 11.57 24.54 9.85
N MET A 225 12.05 23.31 10.08
CA MET A 225 11.81 22.19 9.18
C MET A 225 10.31 21.83 9.06
N SER A 226 9.49 22.25 10.01
CA SER A 226 8.03 22.11 9.99
C SER A 226 7.36 23.48 9.75
N PRO A 227 6.37 23.58 8.85
CA PRO A 227 5.59 24.81 8.67
C PRO A 227 4.82 25.23 9.92
N TRP A 228 4.60 24.31 10.85
CA TRP A 228 3.97 24.58 12.15
C TRP A 228 5.00 24.86 13.26
N ASN A 229 6.29 24.95 12.92
CA ASN A 229 7.38 25.05 13.89
C ASN A 229 7.32 23.96 14.98
N PHE A 230 6.90 22.76 14.56
CA PHE A 230 6.76 21.63 15.47
C PHE A 230 7.34 20.36 14.82
N VAL A 231 8.44 19.88 15.40
CA VAL A 231 9.15 18.66 15.03
C VAL A 231 9.12 17.72 16.22
N GLU A 232 8.65 16.50 16.02
CA GLU A 232 8.52 15.47 17.07
C GLU A 232 9.39 14.28 16.77
N GLN A 233 10.26 13.92 17.71
CA GLN A 233 11.05 12.69 17.64
C GLN A 233 10.24 11.50 18.14
N LYS A 234 10.32 10.38 17.42
CA LYS A 234 9.71 9.11 17.81
C LYS A 234 10.75 8.00 17.77
N SER A 235 10.83 7.23 18.85
CA SER A 235 11.64 6.01 18.90
C SER A 235 10.88 4.85 18.24
N VAL A 236 11.59 4.08 17.40
CA VAL A 236 11.09 2.87 16.75
C VAL A 236 12.15 1.77 16.81
N MET A 237 11.70 0.54 17.08
CA MET A 237 12.57 -0.63 17.04
C MET A 237 12.60 -1.24 15.64
N ILE A 238 13.77 -1.26 14.99
CA ILE A 238 13.96 -1.87 13.67
C ILE A 238 15.06 -2.92 13.79
N LYS A 239 14.74 -4.18 13.52
CA LYS A 239 15.67 -5.32 13.62
C LYS A 239 16.44 -5.36 14.96
N GLY A 240 15.75 -5.05 16.06
CA GLY A 240 16.34 -5.06 17.42
C GLY A 240 17.21 -3.85 17.77
N LYS A 241 17.40 -2.89 16.86
CA LYS A 241 18.09 -1.62 17.12
C LYS A 241 17.06 -0.49 17.27
N GLU A 242 17.23 0.36 18.27
CA GLU A 242 16.46 1.58 18.42
C GLU A 242 16.88 2.61 17.36
N ASN A 243 15.89 3.17 16.67
CA ASN A 243 16.08 4.22 15.68
C ASN A 243 15.14 5.39 16.00
N PHE A 244 15.52 6.57 15.57
CA PHE A 244 14.74 7.79 15.78
C PHE A 244 14.21 8.31 14.45
N LEU A 245 12.89 8.44 14.38
CA LEU A 245 12.17 9.10 13.29
C LEU A 245 11.75 10.49 13.72
N TYR A 246 11.70 11.41 12.79
CA TYR A 246 11.25 12.77 13.05
C TYR A 246 9.97 13.06 12.26
N ASN A 247 8.90 13.44 12.97
CA ASN A 247 7.70 13.95 12.34
C ASN A 247 7.81 15.46 12.14
N LEU A 248 7.82 15.91 10.88
CA LEU A 248 7.81 17.31 10.50
C LEU A 248 6.34 17.73 10.31
N TYR A 249 5.68 18.21 11.36
CA TYR A 249 4.25 18.49 11.31
C TYR A 249 3.87 19.36 10.11
N GLY A 250 2.93 18.88 9.32
CA GLY A 250 2.44 19.51 8.10
C GLY A 250 3.12 19.08 6.81
N ILE A 251 4.13 18.23 6.86
CA ILE A 251 4.82 17.69 5.68
C ILE A 251 4.74 16.17 5.71
N GLN A 252 4.22 15.56 4.66
CA GLN A 252 4.19 14.10 4.55
C GLN A 252 5.54 13.56 4.05
N GLN A 253 6.04 12.51 4.69
CA GLN A 253 7.30 11.87 4.33
C GLN A 253 6.99 10.55 3.63
N LEU A 254 7.26 10.50 2.34
CA LEU A 254 7.11 9.31 1.50
C LEU A 254 8.49 8.82 1.09
N ASP A 255 9.13 8.04 1.96
CA ASP A 255 10.40 7.41 1.67
C ASP A 255 10.28 6.45 0.46
N TYR A 256 11.02 6.73 -0.61
CA TYR A 256 10.89 5.98 -1.85
C TYR A 256 11.33 4.51 -1.70
N LEU A 257 12.25 4.23 -0.79
CA LEU A 257 12.64 2.87 -0.42
C LEU A 257 11.47 2.09 0.21
N ASP A 258 10.72 2.74 1.11
CA ASP A 258 9.53 2.12 1.73
C ASP A 258 8.43 1.88 0.69
N LEU A 259 8.21 2.85 -0.22
CA LEU A 259 7.27 2.71 -1.33
C LEU A 259 7.66 1.56 -2.27
N PHE A 260 8.94 1.47 -2.63
CA PHE A 260 9.44 0.41 -3.49
C PHE A 260 9.22 -0.97 -2.84
N LYS A 261 9.64 -1.15 -1.60
CA LYS A 261 9.44 -2.40 -0.86
C LYS A 261 7.98 -2.80 -0.74
N LYS A 262 7.08 -1.83 -0.58
CA LYS A 262 5.65 -2.08 -0.38
C LYS A 262 4.91 -2.39 -1.68
N PHE A 263 5.14 -1.61 -2.72
CA PHE A 263 4.30 -1.61 -3.91
C PHE A 263 4.95 -2.23 -5.15
N ALA A 264 6.28 -2.20 -5.26
CA ALA A 264 7.00 -2.75 -6.40
C ALA A 264 7.37 -4.24 -6.23
N ALA A 265 7.24 -4.80 -5.03
CA ALA A 265 7.59 -6.20 -4.73
C ALA A 265 6.86 -7.21 -5.62
N ASN A 266 5.60 -6.96 -5.97
CA ASN A 266 4.81 -7.85 -6.82
C ASN A 266 5.32 -7.89 -8.28
N THR A 267 6.04 -6.86 -8.72
CA THR A 267 6.55 -6.75 -10.10
C THR A 267 8.00 -7.19 -10.19
N TYR A 268 8.80 -6.80 -9.20
CA TYR A 268 10.26 -7.02 -9.22
C TYR A 268 10.72 -8.12 -8.26
N GLY A 269 9.81 -8.66 -7.42
CA GLY A 269 10.15 -9.67 -6.42
C GLY A 269 10.97 -9.10 -5.24
N ALA A 270 11.43 -10.00 -4.38
CA ALA A 270 12.42 -9.67 -3.36
C ALA A 270 13.78 -9.43 -4.01
N GLN A 271 14.47 -8.36 -3.60
CA GLN A 271 15.75 -7.96 -4.16
C GLN A 271 16.90 -8.40 -3.25
N GLU A 272 18.04 -8.75 -3.84
CA GLU A 272 19.28 -9.10 -3.11
C GLU A 272 19.81 -7.90 -2.31
N SER A 273 19.66 -6.69 -2.87
CA SER A 273 20.03 -5.43 -2.24
C SER A 273 18.94 -4.38 -2.47
N TYR A 274 18.71 -3.55 -1.45
CA TYR A 274 17.83 -2.39 -1.53
C TYR A 274 18.60 -1.06 -1.52
N ARG A 275 19.86 -1.06 -1.95
CA ARG A 275 20.62 0.16 -2.20
C ARG A 275 20.12 0.85 -3.45
N LEU A 276 20.17 2.18 -3.49
CA LEU A 276 19.67 2.96 -4.62
C LEU A 276 20.32 2.57 -5.95
N ASP A 277 21.66 2.38 -5.96
CA ASP A 277 22.42 1.95 -7.12
C ASP A 277 21.91 0.62 -7.70
N PHE A 278 21.70 -0.38 -6.83
CA PHE A 278 21.20 -1.70 -7.24
C PHE A 278 19.77 -1.63 -7.79
N ILE A 279 18.89 -0.92 -7.11
CA ILE A 279 17.49 -0.79 -7.55
C ILE A 279 17.38 0.03 -8.85
N ALA A 280 18.20 1.07 -9.00
CA ALA A 280 18.26 1.85 -10.24
C ALA A 280 18.74 1.00 -11.43
N GLU A 281 19.74 0.12 -11.22
CA GLU A 281 20.17 -0.85 -12.24
C GLU A 281 19.05 -1.82 -12.61
N VAL A 282 18.40 -2.46 -11.62
CA VAL A 282 17.32 -3.41 -11.85
C VAL A 282 16.13 -2.78 -12.58
N VAL A 283 15.75 -1.56 -12.18
CA VAL A 283 14.55 -0.92 -12.70
C VAL A 283 14.84 -0.11 -13.95
N LEU A 284 15.91 0.70 -13.97
CA LEU A 284 16.21 1.66 -15.02
C LEU A 284 17.31 1.19 -15.99
N GLY A 285 18.10 0.17 -15.63
CA GLY A 285 19.32 -0.20 -16.34
C GLY A 285 20.41 0.87 -16.21
N GLN A 286 20.47 1.57 -15.07
CA GLN A 286 21.37 2.69 -14.82
C GLN A 286 21.89 2.66 -13.40
N ASN A 287 23.08 3.18 -13.23
CA ASN A 287 23.80 3.23 -11.95
C ASN A 287 24.04 4.68 -11.51
N LYS A 288 24.41 4.84 -10.24
CA LYS A 288 24.96 6.07 -9.70
C LYS A 288 26.26 6.43 -10.44
N ILE A 289 26.74 7.68 -10.27
CA ILE A 289 28.07 8.05 -10.73
C ILE A 289 29.11 7.17 -10.00
N ASP A 290 29.94 6.50 -10.77
CA ASP A 290 31.05 5.71 -10.22
C ASP A 290 32.16 6.63 -9.71
N TYR A 291 32.56 6.44 -8.46
CA TYR A 291 33.67 7.14 -7.81
C TYR A 291 34.70 6.17 -7.21
N SER A 292 34.70 4.93 -7.68
CA SER A 292 35.60 3.86 -7.16
C SER A 292 37.07 4.22 -7.25
N GLU A 293 37.47 5.06 -8.22
CA GLU A 293 38.82 5.59 -8.35
C GLU A 293 39.29 6.46 -7.18
N TYR A 294 38.33 7.04 -6.40
CA TYR A 294 38.64 7.82 -5.18
C TYR A 294 38.57 6.96 -3.91
N GLY A 295 38.01 5.77 -3.98
CA GLY A 295 37.91 4.83 -2.86
C GLY A 295 36.79 5.16 -1.87
N THR A 296 36.67 6.40 -1.40
CA THR A 296 35.65 6.86 -0.45
C THR A 296 34.97 8.16 -0.91
N LEU A 297 33.77 8.42 -0.39
CA LEU A 297 33.06 9.67 -0.66
C LEU A 297 33.77 10.89 -0.08
N THR A 298 34.45 10.72 1.05
CA THR A 298 35.33 11.78 1.63
C THR A 298 36.49 12.13 0.69
N GLU A 299 37.14 11.13 0.10
CA GLU A 299 38.22 11.38 -0.88
C GLU A 299 37.66 12.06 -2.15
N LEU A 300 36.47 11.68 -2.60
CA LEU A 300 35.81 12.37 -3.71
C LEU A 300 35.55 13.84 -3.36
N TYR A 301 34.98 14.12 -2.19
CA TYR A 301 34.72 15.48 -1.70
C TYR A 301 36.01 16.34 -1.65
N GLU A 302 37.13 15.75 -1.23
CA GLU A 302 38.39 16.50 -1.11
C GLU A 302 39.11 16.71 -2.44
N ARG A 303 39.07 15.69 -3.35
CA ARG A 303 39.89 15.71 -4.58
C ARG A 303 39.13 16.16 -5.82
N ASP A 304 37.82 15.88 -5.88
CA ASP A 304 36.97 16.21 -7.04
C ASP A 304 35.57 16.64 -6.59
N TYR A 305 35.50 17.85 -6.06
CA TYR A 305 34.27 18.44 -5.58
C TYR A 305 33.24 18.62 -6.70
N GLN A 306 33.69 18.83 -7.95
CA GLN A 306 32.82 18.93 -9.12
C GLN A 306 32.01 17.66 -9.32
N LYS A 307 32.71 16.52 -9.33
CA LYS A 307 32.05 15.19 -9.44
C LYS A 307 31.21 14.84 -8.21
N PHE A 308 31.63 15.29 -7.02
CA PHE A 308 30.87 15.08 -5.78
C PHE A 308 29.51 15.75 -5.81
N ILE A 309 29.38 16.96 -6.32
CA ILE A 309 28.09 17.65 -6.47
C ILE A 309 27.24 16.98 -7.56
N ASP A 310 27.86 16.60 -8.68
CA ASP A 310 27.16 15.86 -9.73
C ASP A 310 26.61 14.52 -9.20
N TYR A 311 27.34 13.83 -8.32
CA TYR A 311 26.91 12.61 -7.65
C TYR A 311 25.64 12.84 -6.82
N ASN A 312 25.60 13.86 -5.96
CA ASN A 312 24.40 14.21 -5.18
C ASN A 312 23.18 14.53 -6.09
N ILE A 313 23.40 15.27 -7.19
CA ILE A 313 22.33 15.58 -8.15
C ILE A 313 21.77 14.31 -8.81
N VAL A 314 22.67 13.37 -9.18
CA VAL A 314 22.26 12.11 -9.82
C VAL A 314 21.46 11.22 -8.87
N ASP A 315 21.79 11.20 -7.57
CA ASP A 315 21.02 10.45 -6.58
C ASP A 315 19.56 10.93 -6.52
N ILE A 316 19.34 12.23 -6.61
CA ILE A 316 18.01 12.82 -6.68
C ILE A 316 17.33 12.51 -8.03
N GLU A 317 18.06 12.64 -9.15
CA GLU A 317 17.54 12.32 -10.49
C GLU A 317 17.07 10.87 -10.58
N LEU A 318 17.81 9.93 -10.00
CA LEU A 318 17.43 8.52 -9.99
C LEU A 318 16.05 8.30 -9.34
N ILE A 319 15.73 9.03 -8.26
CA ILE A 319 14.40 8.98 -7.62
C ILE A 319 13.32 9.51 -8.58
N GLU A 320 13.56 10.63 -9.25
CA GLU A 320 12.60 11.17 -10.23
C GLU A 320 12.36 10.19 -11.38
N ARG A 321 13.41 9.52 -11.87
CA ARG A 321 13.33 8.52 -12.95
C ARG A 321 12.63 7.25 -12.51
N LEU A 322 12.87 6.80 -11.27
CA LEU A 322 12.13 5.70 -10.66
C LEU A 322 10.64 6.05 -10.56
N GLU A 323 10.30 7.27 -10.08
CA GLU A 323 8.91 7.71 -10.02
C GLU A 323 8.28 7.83 -11.40
N ALA A 324 9.00 8.39 -12.39
CA ALA A 324 8.51 8.46 -13.76
C ALA A 324 8.19 7.08 -14.37
N LYS A 325 8.90 6.03 -13.97
CA LYS A 325 8.69 4.66 -14.44
C LYS A 325 7.67 3.88 -13.62
N LEU A 326 7.69 4.03 -12.29
CA LEU A 326 6.93 3.20 -11.36
C LEU A 326 5.64 3.87 -10.87
N GLY A 327 5.58 5.20 -10.79
CA GLY A 327 4.42 5.97 -10.36
C GLY A 327 3.98 5.72 -8.92
N LEU A 328 4.90 5.39 -8.01
CA LEU A 328 4.56 4.95 -6.65
C LEU A 328 3.99 6.08 -5.78
N ILE A 329 4.48 7.31 -5.94
CA ILE A 329 3.93 8.49 -5.24
C ILE A 329 2.53 8.79 -5.75
N SER A 330 2.33 8.75 -7.07
CA SER A 330 1.03 8.94 -7.70
C SER A 330 0.02 7.86 -7.26
N LEU A 331 0.47 6.62 -7.08
CA LEU A 331 -0.31 5.52 -6.54
C LEU A 331 -0.71 5.79 -5.08
N VAL A 332 0.21 6.27 -4.23
CA VAL A 332 -0.08 6.65 -2.84
C VAL A 332 -1.15 7.73 -2.77
N PHE A 333 -1.08 8.76 -3.60
CA PHE A 333 -2.13 9.79 -3.65
C PHE A 333 -3.49 9.20 -4.00
N THR A 334 -3.54 8.34 -5.01
CA THR A 334 -4.78 7.66 -5.41
C THR A 334 -5.34 6.82 -4.27
N LEU A 335 -4.50 6.02 -3.59
CA LEU A 335 -4.90 5.21 -2.44
C LEU A 335 -5.38 6.06 -1.26
N ALA A 336 -4.68 7.14 -0.93
CA ALA A 336 -5.00 8.00 0.20
C ALA A 336 -6.36 8.69 0.04
N TYR A 337 -6.63 9.28 -1.13
CA TYR A 337 -7.90 9.93 -1.39
C TYR A 337 -9.04 8.95 -1.58
N PHE A 338 -8.78 7.78 -2.15
CA PHE A 338 -9.77 6.71 -2.20
C PHE A 338 -10.16 6.23 -0.80
N GLY A 339 -9.18 5.98 0.06
CA GLY A 339 -9.40 5.53 1.43
C GLY A 339 -9.84 6.63 2.40
N GLY A 340 -9.60 7.90 2.09
CA GLY A 340 -9.82 9.02 3.03
C GLY A 340 -8.85 8.96 4.21
N VAL A 341 -7.56 8.85 3.94
CA VAL A 341 -6.46 8.78 4.91
C VAL A 341 -5.30 9.69 4.49
N ASN A 342 -4.35 9.98 5.39
CA ASN A 342 -3.10 10.64 5.01
C ASN A 342 -2.23 9.73 4.12
N TYR A 343 -1.30 10.32 3.37
CA TYR A 343 -0.44 9.57 2.45
C TYR A 343 0.37 8.47 3.15
N GLY A 344 0.96 8.77 4.31
CA GLY A 344 1.73 7.79 5.08
C GLY A 344 0.90 6.60 5.59
N ASP A 345 -0.42 6.78 5.80
CA ASP A 345 -1.31 5.70 6.25
C ASP A 345 -1.52 4.61 5.19
N THR A 346 -1.26 4.92 3.91
CA THR A 346 -1.42 3.95 2.80
C THR A 346 -0.42 2.79 2.85
N LEU A 347 0.69 2.98 3.56
CA LEU A 347 1.67 1.91 3.81
C LEU A 347 1.10 0.84 4.76
N GLY A 348 0.08 1.17 5.56
CA GLY A 348 -0.60 0.28 6.48
C GLY A 348 -1.93 -0.24 5.94
N THR A 349 -2.07 -1.55 5.72
CA THR A 349 -3.31 -2.16 5.20
C THR A 349 -4.50 -1.97 6.13
N VAL A 350 -4.29 -2.06 7.45
CA VAL A 350 -5.34 -1.91 8.47
C VAL A 350 -5.93 -0.49 8.46
N ALA A 351 -5.09 0.54 8.37
CA ALA A 351 -5.54 1.93 8.43
C ALA A 351 -6.45 2.29 7.25
N ILE A 352 -6.05 1.89 6.04
CA ILE A 352 -6.80 2.20 4.82
C ILE A 352 -8.13 1.42 4.77
N TRP A 353 -8.13 0.13 5.14
CA TRP A 353 -9.35 -0.67 5.14
C TRP A 353 -10.33 -0.25 6.24
N ASP A 354 -9.85 0.07 7.45
CA ASP A 354 -10.70 0.61 8.53
C ASP A 354 -11.41 1.89 8.07
N SER A 355 -10.71 2.77 7.34
CA SER A 355 -11.28 3.99 6.81
C SER A 355 -12.26 3.75 5.65
N ILE A 356 -11.97 2.86 4.71
CA ILE A 356 -12.88 2.52 3.60
C ILE A 356 -14.20 1.99 4.14
N ILE A 357 -14.14 1.02 5.09
CA ILE A 357 -15.34 0.44 5.70
C ILE A 357 -16.09 1.50 6.50
N PHE A 358 -15.37 2.32 7.29
CA PHE A 358 -15.98 3.42 8.04
C PHE A 358 -16.74 4.38 7.13
N ARG A 359 -16.15 4.82 6.03
CA ARG A 359 -16.79 5.73 5.06
C ARG A 359 -18.04 5.12 4.44
N LYS A 360 -17.97 3.85 4.04
CA LYS A 360 -19.10 3.11 3.47
C LYS A 360 -20.25 2.97 4.48
N LEU A 361 -19.96 2.57 5.71
CA LEU A 361 -20.96 2.41 6.77
C LEU A 361 -21.56 3.74 7.21
N ALA A 362 -20.75 4.79 7.36
CA ALA A 362 -21.20 6.12 7.73
C ALA A 362 -22.20 6.71 6.72
N SER A 363 -22.01 6.48 5.42
CA SER A 363 -22.94 6.91 4.38
C SER A 363 -24.35 6.28 4.54
N ARG A 364 -24.43 5.12 5.19
CA ARG A 364 -25.67 4.36 5.49
C ARG A 364 -26.21 4.62 6.89
N LYS A 365 -25.62 5.53 7.65
CA LYS A 365 -25.93 5.76 9.07
C LYS A 365 -25.70 4.52 9.95
N ILE A 366 -24.68 3.74 9.62
CA ILE A 366 -24.21 2.62 10.43
C ILE A 366 -22.93 3.06 11.12
N ALA A 367 -22.91 3.00 12.46
CA ALA A 367 -21.72 3.30 13.25
C ALA A 367 -20.83 2.04 13.33
N ILE A 368 -19.53 2.25 13.15
CA ILE A 368 -18.55 1.15 13.24
C ILE A 368 -18.44 0.65 14.68
N PRO A 369 -18.17 -0.67 14.88
CA PRO A 369 -18.04 -1.24 16.20
C PRO A 369 -16.84 -0.66 16.96
N PRO A 370 -16.79 -0.78 18.30
CA PRO A 370 -15.60 -0.44 19.07
C PRO A 370 -14.40 -1.27 18.61
N ASN A 371 -13.20 -0.71 18.80
CA ASN A 371 -11.97 -1.44 18.50
C ASN A 371 -11.75 -2.50 19.61
N SER A 372 -11.97 -3.77 19.32
CA SER A 372 -11.76 -4.87 20.24
C SER A 372 -10.32 -5.38 20.12
N ARG A 373 -9.65 -5.59 21.25
CA ARG A 373 -8.35 -6.29 21.26
C ARG A 373 -8.61 -7.79 21.24
N SER A 374 -8.30 -8.42 20.12
CA SER A 374 -8.32 -9.87 19.98
C SER A 374 -6.89 -10.38 19.95
N PHE A 375 -6.64 -11.53 20.59
CA PHE A 375 -5.34 -12.18 20.49
C PHE A 375 -5.32 -13.05 19.24
N LYS A 376 -4.28 -12.90 18.44
CA LYS A 376 -4.02 -13.77 17.29
C LYS A 376 -3.41 -15.07 17.81
N THR A 377 -4.01 -16.21 17.47
CA THR A 377 -3.39 -17.52 17.55
C THR A 377 -2.87 -17.91 16.15
N ASP A 378 -1.88 -18.79 16.11
CA ASP A 378 -1.38 -19.31 14.83
C ASP A 378 -2.46 -20.19 14.17
N TYR A 379 -2.60 -20.01 12.85
CA TYR A 379 -3.48 -20.80 12.00
C TYR A 379 -2.80 -21.06 10.65
N ALA A 380 -3.29 -22.04 9.89
CA ALA A 380 -2.72 -22.41 8.60
C ALA A 380 -2.84 -21.26 7.57
N GLY A 381 -1.75 -20.94 6.91
CA GLY A 381 -1.66 -19.95 5.83
C GLY A 381 -2.12 -20.49 4.48
N GLY A 382 -1.71 -19.84 3.38
CA GLY A 382 -1.89 -20.37 2.02
C GLY A 382 -1.07 -21.65 1.80
N PHE A 383 -1.56 -22.51 0.93
CA PHE A 383 -0.84 -23.74 0.58
C PHE A 383 0.28 -23.44 -0.42
N VAL A 384 1.45 -23.97 -0.15
CA VAL A 384 2.60 -23.96 -1.07
C VAL A 384 3.09 -25.40 -1.19
N LYS A 385 3.04 -25.93 -2.41
CA LYS A 385 3.54 -27.26 -2.71
C LYS A 385 5.05 -27.22 -2.93
N ASP A 386 5.78 -28.09 -2.26
CA ASP A 386 7.20 -28.26 -2.51
C ASP A 386 7.44 -28.61 -3.99
N PRO A 387 8.30 -27.87 -4.69
CA PRO A 387 8.49 -28.07 -6.12
C PRO A 387 9.15 -29.43 -6.39
N GLN A 388 8.68 -30.12 -7.43
CA GLN A 388 9.36 -31.31 -7.93
C GLN A 388 10.71 -30.91 -8.50
N VAL A 389 11.78 -31.35 -7.83
CA VAL A 389 13.15 -30.99 -8.21
C VAL A 389 13.52 -31.58 -9.57
N GLY A 390 13.97 -30.74 -10.50
CA GLY A 390 14.40 -31.14 -11.81
C GLY A 390 14.18 -30.09 -12.89
N ARG A 391 14.58 -30.43 -14.11
CA ARG A 391 14.24 -29.63 -15.30
C ARG A 391 12.94 -30.17 -15.87
N HIS A 392 11.94 -29.31 -15.94
CA HIS A 392 10.63 -29.59 -16.51
C HIS A 392 10.47 -28.85 -17.85
N GLU A 393 10.05 -29.55 -18.87
CA GLU A 393 9.70 -28.98 -20.17
C GLU A 393 8.18 -28.88 -20.28
N TRP A 394 7.71 -27.93 -21.10
CA TRP A 394 6.28 -27.73 -21.35
C TRP A 394 5.43 -27.53 -20.08
N VAL A 395 5.89 -26.65 -19.21
CA VAL A 395 5.13 -26.27 -18.01
C VAL A 395 4.15 -25.17 -18.35
N MET A 396 2.89 -25.37 -17.95
CA MET A 396 1.82 -24.37 -18.05
C MET A 396 1.38 -23.96 -16.64
N SER A 397 1.24 -22.66 -16.39
CA SER A 397 0.66 -22.17 -15.14
C SER A 397 -0.79 -21.76 -15.32
N PHE A 398 -1.61 -22.06 -14.32
CA PHE A 398 -2.94 -21.51 -14.12
C PHE A 398 -2.96 -20.71 -12.83
N ASP A 399 -3.52 -19.51 -12.88
CA ASP A 399 -3.65 -18.60 -11.75
C ASP A 399 -5.13 -18.37 -11.47
N LEU A 400 -5.52 -18.51 -10.20
CA LEU A 400 -6.88 -18.26 -9.74
C LEU A 400 -7.04 -16.76 -9.47
N ASN A 401 -7.49 -16.04 -10.46
CA ASN A 401 -7.62 -14.59 -10.41
C ASN A 401 -8.34 -14.12 -9.14
N SER A 402 -7.63 -13.37 -8.30
CA SER A 402 -8.17 -12.80 -7.06
C SER A 402 -8.80 -13.85 -6.13
N LEU A 403 -8.12 -14.98 -5.88
CA LEU A 403 -8.65 -16.12 -5.11
C LEU A 403 -9.31 -15.69 -3.80
N TYR A 404 -8.60 -15.05 -2.88
CA TYR A 404 -9.16 -14.67 -1.57
C TYR A 404 -10.32 -13.66 -1.65
N PRO A 405 -10.27 -12.60 -2.48
CA PRO A 405 -11.45 -11.78 -2.76
C PRO A 405 -12.67 -12.56 -3.21
N ASN A 406 -12.51 -13.49 -4.14
CA ASN A 406 -13.63 -14.30 -4.64
C ASN A 406 -14.17 -15.27 -3.58
N LEU A 407 -13.33 -15.84 -2.72
CA LEU A 407 -13.78 -16.67 -1.59
C LEU A 407 -14.59 -15.85 -0.58
N ILE A 408 -14.15 -14.62 -0.27
CA ILE A 408 -14.90 -13.72 0.61
C ILE A 408 -16.30 -13.46 0.06
N ILE A 409 -16.43 -13.24 -1.25
CA ILE A 409 -17.74 -13.07 -1.93
C ILE A 409 -18.54 -14.37 -1.90
N GLN A 410 -17.95 -15.48 -2.31
CA GLN A 410 -18.60 -16.78 -2.47
C GLN A 410 -19.21 -17.29 -1.17
N TYR A 411 -18.48 -17.20 -0.08
CA TYR A 411 -18.92 -17.64 1.24
C TYR A 411 -19.63 -16.55 2.05
N ASN A 412 -19.75 -15.33 1.52
CA ASN A 412 -20.29 -14.17 2.22
C ASN A 412 -19.58 -13.87 3.55
N MET A 413 -18.25 -13.96 3.56
CA MET A 413 -17.42 -13.83 4.76
C MET A 413 -17.35 -12.39 5.25
N SER A 414 -18.03 -12.08 6.34
CA SER A 414 -18.04 -10.76 6.98
C SER A 414 -18.35 -10.89 8.47
N PRO A 415 -17.91 -9.96 9.32
CA PRO A 415 -18.17 -10.02 10.77
C PRO A 415 -19.65 -10.12 11.16
N GLU A 416 -20.54 -9.50 10.38
CA GLU A 416 -21.97 -9.51 10.65
C GLU A 416 -22.73 -10.69 10.00
N THR A 417 -22.07 -11.45 9.13
CA THR A 417 -22.66 -12.63 8.50
C THR A 417 -22.24 -13.93 9.14
N ILE A 418 -21.08 -13.95 9.84
CA ILE A 418 -20.66 -15.14 10.58
C ILE A 418 -21.70 -15.47 11.67
N VAL A 419 -22.05 -16.75 11.79
CA VAL A 419 -22.96 -17.22 12.83
C VAL A 419 -22.14 -17.56 14.07
N PRO A 420 -22.24 -16.77 15.15
CA PRO A 420 -21.42 -16.99 16.35
C PRO A 420 -21.63 -18.39 16.93
N HIS A 421 -20.54 -19.04 17.32
CA HIS A 421 -20.52 -20.38 17.94
C HIS A 421 -21.10 -21.53 17.07
N MET A 422 -21.42 -21.28 15.80
CA MET A 422 -21.84 -22.31 14.86
C MET A 422 -20.66 -22.70 13.96
N LYS A 423 -20.07 -23.84 14.26
CA LYS A 423 -19.09 -24.48 13.39
C LYS A 423 -19.55 -25.92 13.12
N VAL A 424 -19.34 -26.40 11.91
CA VAL A 424 -19.53 -27.82 11.58
C VAL A 424 -18.41 -28.61 12.26
N PRO A 425 -18.71 -29.41 13.31
CA PRO A 425 -17.64 -30.04 14.13
C PRO A 425 -16.74 -30.96 13.30
N ALA A 426 -17.31 -31.61 12.31
CA ALA A 426 -16.56 -32.50 11.43
C ALA A 426 -15.47 -31.80 10.62
N LEU A 427 -15.57 -30.49 10.36
CA LEU A 427 -14.63 -29.72 9.55
C LEU A 427 -13.60 -28.95 10.38
N GLN A 428 -13.67 -28.94 11.69
CA GLN A 428 -12.75 -28.17 12.54
C GLN A 428 -11.28 -28.64 12.48
N ASN A 429 -11.02 -29.90 12.06
CA ASN A 429 -9.69 -30.45 11.89
C ASN A 429 -9.60 -31.20 10.56
N GLY A 430 -8.81 -30.71 9.61
CA GLY A 430 -8.68 -31.31 8.27
C GLY A 430 -9.98 -31.24 7.46
N GLY A 431 -10.70 -30.11 7.54
CA GLY A 431 -11.96 -29.91 6.83
C GLY A 431 -11.81 -29.95 5.32
N GLU A 432 -10.71 -29.43 4.79
CA GLU A 432 -10.41 -29.47 3.35
C GLU A 432 -10.34 -30.90 2.80
N ASP A 433 -9.60 -31.80 3.46
CA ASP A 433 -9.48 -33.21 3.04
C ASP A 433 -10.84 -33.93 3.09
N LYS A 434 -11.68 -33.62 4.09
CA LYS A 434 -12.99 -34.22 4.23
C LYS A 434 -13.95 -33.75 3.15
N ILE A 435 -13.90 -32.47 2.78
CA ILE A 435 -14.72 -31.91 1.70
C ILE A 435 -14.27 -32.47 0.34
N LEU A 436 -12.95 -32.58 0.10
CA LEU A 436 -12.40 -33.15 -1.14
C LEU A 436 -12.84 -34.61 -1.33
N ASN A 437 -12.77 -35.41 -0.28
CA ASN A 437 -12.98 -36.86 -0.33
C ASN A 437 -14.42 -37.30 -0.05
N SER A 438 -15.39 -36.39 0.00
CA SER A 438 -16.79 -36.68 0.27
C SER A 438 -17.69 -35.96 -0.73
N ASP A 439 -18.81 -36.58 -1.08
CA ASP A 439 -19.91 -35.94 -1.83
C ASP A 439 -21.02 -35.37 -0.93
N GLN A 440 -20.76 -35.32 0.39
CA GLN A 440 -21.71 -34.83 1.36
C GLN A 440 -21.85 -33.29 1.27
N MET A 441 -23.08 -32.81 1.40
CA MET A 441 -23.37 -31.40 1.69
C MET A 441 -23.02 -31.09 3.16
N TRP A 442 -22.24 -30.04 3.40
CA TRP A 442 -21.79 -29.69 4.73
C TRP A 442 -22.58 -28.55 5.37
N ALA A 443 -23.30 -27.76 4.57
CA ALA A 443 -24.13 -26.69 5.08
C ALA A 443 -25.28 -27.27 5.94
N PRO A 444 -25.41 -26.86 7.23
CA PRO A 444 -26.46 -27.38 8.11
C PRO A 444 -27.84 -26.85 7.73
N GLU A 445 -27.94 -25.74 7.00
CA GLU A 445 -29.15 -25.09 6.54
C GLU A 445 -28.93 -24.47 5.15
N ASP A 446 -30.01 -24.41 4.32
CA ASP A 446 -29.95 -23.91 2.93
C ASP A 446 -29.50 -22.43 2.81
N ASN A 447 -29.70 -21.63 3.86
CA ASN A 447 -29.33 -20.21 3.90
C ASN A 447 -27.95 -19.95 4.47
N LEU A 448 -27.13 -20.98 4.69
CA LEU A 448 -25.78 -20.90 5.19
C LEU A 448 -24.76 -21.31 4.13
N ALA A 449 -23.62 -20.63 4.13
CA ALA A 449 -22.38 -21.07 3.49
C ALA A 449 -21.42 -21.57 4.57
N VAL A 450 -20.65 -22.63 4.27
CA VAL A 450 -19.71 -23.24 5.21
C VAL A 450 -18.31 -23.16 4.64
N ALA A 451 -17.39 -22.49 5.34
CA ALA A 451 -15.97 -22.46 4.98
C ALA A 451 -15.27 -23.78 5.36
N ALA A 452 -14.08 -24.01 4.79
CA ALA A 452 -13.32 -25.24 5.00
C ALA A 452 -12.92 -25.49 6.47
N ASN A 453 -12.86 -24.47 7.32
CA ASN A 453 -12.68 -24.59 8.78
C ASN A 453 -13.98 -24.87 9.55
N GLY A 454 -15.10 -25.06 8.85
CA GLY A 454 -16.42 -25.32 9.42
C GLY A 454 -17.18 -24.08 9.87
N ALA A 455 -16.64 -22.88 9.77
CA ALA A 455 -17.33 -21.64 10.10
C ALA A 455 -18.53 -21.42 9.14
N CYS A 456 -19.67 -21.01 9.71
CA CYS A 456 -20.92 -20.82 8.98
C CYS A 456 -21.20 -19.32 8.78
N PHE A 457 -21.60 -18.94 7.58
CA PHE A 457 -21.95 -17.58 7.18
C PHE A 457 -23.36 -17.52 6.62
N ARG A 458 -24.16 -16.54 7.05
CA ARG A 458 -25.52 -16.30 6.53
C ARG A 458 -25.47 -15.80 5.10
N ARG A 459 -26.46 -16.23 4.28
CA ARG A 459 -26.61 -15.84 2.88
C ARG A 459 -27.85 -14.99 2.61
N ASP A 460 -28.69 -14.75 3.63
CA ASP A 460 -29.90 -13.96 3.55
C ASP A 460 -29.66 -12.48 3.25
N LYS A 461 -28.47 -11.99 3.60
CA LYS A 461 -28.02 -10.62 3.34
C LYS A 461 -26.53 -10.61 3.00
N GLN A 462 -26.16 -9.83 1.99
CA GLN A 462 -24.75 -9.63 1.65
C GLN A 462 -24.01 -8.89 2.77
N GLY A 463 -22.86 -9.40 3.16
CA GLY A 463 -21.98 -8.79 4.15
C GLY A 463 -21.25 -7.56 3.60
N ILE A 464 -20.79 -6.69 4.49
CA ILE A 464 -20.12 -5.44 4.11
C ILE A 464 -18.78 -5.69 3.40
N LEU A 465 -18.01 -6.71 3.81
CA LEU A 465 -16.74 -7.05 3.15
C LEU A 465 -16.96 -7.60 1.75
N PRO A 466 -17.81 -8.62 1.53
CA PRO A 466 -18.18 -9.08 0.18
C PRO A 466 -18.68 -7.96 -0.72
N GLU A 467 -19.54 -7.08 -0.22
CA GLU A 467 -20.08 -5.97 -0.99
C GLU A 467 -18.99 -5.01 -1.47
N ILE A 468 -18.10 -4.57 -0.56
CA ILE A 468 -17.00 -3.67 -0.93
C ILE A 468 -16.07 -4.35 -1.94
N ILE A 469 -15.73 -5.62 -1.72
CA ILE A 469 -14.86 -6.38 -2.63
C ILE A 469 -15.46 -6.49 -4.03
N GLU A 470 -16.74 -6.81 -4.12
CA GLU A 470 -17.44 -6.92 -5.41
C GLU A 470 -17.47 -5.58 -6.14
N GLU A 471 -17.77 -4.49 -5.42
CA GLU A 471 -17.71 -3.14 -5.99
C GLU A 471 -16.31 -2.78 -6.51
N LEU A 472 -15.25 -3.05 -5.72
CA LEU A 472 -13.86 -2.77 -6.12
C LEU A 472 -13.44 -3.63 -7.33
N TYR A 473 -13.85 -4.89 -7.36
CA TYR A 473 -13.57 -5.80 -8.46
C TYR A 473 -14.21 -5.30 -9.76
N ASN A 474 -15.50 -4.97 -9.71
CA ASN A 474 -16.24 -4.46 -10.86
C ASN A 474 -15.65 -3.12 -11.36
N GLN A 475 -15.36 -2.19 -10.43
CA GLN A 475 -14.68 -0.94 -10.80
C GLN A 475 -13.32 -1.18 -11.48
N ARG A 476 -12.55 -2.16 -11.00
CA ARG A 476 -11.26 -2.50 -11.61
C ARG A 476 -11.42 -3.04 -13.03
N VAL A 477 -12.40 -3.89 -13.27
CA VAL A 477 -12.70 -4.43 -14.62
C VAL A 477 -13.04 -3.28 -15.57
N ASP A 478 -13.90 -2.35 -15.14
CA ASP A 478 -14.32 -1.21 -15.97
C ASP A 478 -13.16 -0.25 -16.26
N VAL A 479 -12.37 0.11 -15.24
CA VAL A 479 -11.21 0.99 -15.40
C VAL A 479 -10.14 0.36 -16.29
N LYS A 480 -9.91 -0.96 -16.16
CA LYS A 480 -8.97 -1.68 -17.03
C LYS A 480 -9.44 -1.68 -18.49
N ARG A 481 -10.74 -1.84 -18.73
CA ARG A 481 -11.32 -1.74 -20.08
C ARG A 481 -11.12 -0.35 -20.67
N GLN A 482 -11.45 0.70 -19.91
CA GLN A 482 -11.23 2.09 -20.34
C GLN A 482 -9.76 2.38 -20.66
N MET A 483 -8.83 1.90 -19.83
CA MET A 483 -7.39 2.03 -20.08
C MET A 483 -7.00 1.42 -21.44
N LEU A 484 -7.43 0.19 -21.71
CA LEU A 484 -7.16 -0.50 -22.97
C LEU A 484 -7.78 0.23 -24.18
N ASP A 485 -8.93 0.84 -24.02
CA ASP A 485 -9.56 1.63 -25.09
C ASP A 485 -8.78 2.93 -25.37
N TYR A 486 -8.29 3.62 -24.33
CA TYR A 486 -7.39 4.78 -24.49
C TYR A 486 -6.05 4.39 -25.12
N GLU A 487 -5.47 3.26 -24.75
CA GLU A 487 -4.22 2.73 -25.35
C GLU A 487 -4.41 2.47 -26.85
N LYS A 488 -5.49 1.81 -27.26
CA LYS A 488 -5.82 1.58 -28.68
C LYS A 488 -6.01 2.87 -29.44
N GLU A 489 -6.71 3.87 -28.85
CA GLU A 489 -6.88 5.17 -29.48
C GLU A 489 -5.54 5.90 -29.60
N ALA A 490 -4.67 5.80 -28.58
CA ALA A 490 -3.36 6.42 -28.60
C ALA A 490 -2.44 5.83 -29.68
N GLU A 491 -2.51 4.51 -29.93
CA GLU A 491 -1.77 3.84 -31.01
C GLU A 491 -2.13 4.40 -32.40
N LEU A 492 -3.39 4.81 -32.59
CA LEU A 492 -3.91 5.35 -33.85
C LEU A 492 -3.77 6.87 -33.97
N THR A 493 -3.32 7.56 -32.91
CA THR A 493 -3.28 9.01 -32.80
C THR A 493 -1.87 9.54 -33.06
N ASP A 494 -1.74 10.64 -33.83
CA ASP A 494 -0.44 11.30 -34.02
C ASP A 494 0.18 11.71 -32.67
N LYS A 495 1.39 11.19 -32.41
CA LYS A 495 2.15 11.42 -31.19
C LYS A 495 2.45 12.88 -30.86
N LYS A 496 2.42 13.78 -31.88
CA LYS A 496 2.64 15.21 -31.70
C LYS A 496 1.36 15.99 -31.38
N SER A 497 0.19 15.37 -31.53
CA SER A 497 -1.11 16.01 -31.34
C SER A 497 -1.42 16.34 -29.87
N ALA A 498 -2.30 17.32 -29.66
CA ALA A 498 -2.85 17.61 -28.33
C ALA A 498 -3.69 16.42 -27.81
N ARG A 499 -4.38 15.70 -28.71
CA ARG A 499 -5.19 14.53 -28.36
C ARG A 499 -4.33 13.40 -27.79
N TYR A 500 -3.16 13.11 -28.40
CA TYR A 500 -2.23 12.10 -27.88
C TYR A 500 -1.78 12.43 -26.44
N ARG A 501 -1.44 13.70 -26.16
CA ARG A 501 -1.06 14.12 -24.80
C ARG A 501 -2.20 13.95 -23.79
N THR A 502 -3.42 14.23 -24.20
CA THR A 502 -4.60 13.99 -23.35
C THR A 502 -4.79 12.50 -23.08
N LEU A 503 -4.66 11.65 -24.10
CA LEU A 503 -4.78 10.21 -23.98
C LEU A 503 -3.71 9.63 -23.03
N GLN A 504 -2.46 10.10 -23.10
CA GLN A 504 -1.43 9.66 -22.15
C GLN A 504 -1.81 9.99 -20.71
N ILE A 505 -2.35 11.18 -20.45
CA ILE A 505 -2.82 11.55 -19.09
C ILE A 505 -3.98 10.64 -18.64
N GLU A 506 -4.91 10.31 -19.53
CA GLU A 506 -6.04 9.42 -19.19
C GLU A 506 -5.57 7.96 -18.98
N ILE A 507 -4.59 7.48 -19.76
CA ILE A 507 -3.95 6.17 -19.57
C ILE A 507 -3.26 6.11 -18.21
N ASP A 508 -2.45 7.10 -17.86
CA ASP A 508 -1.74 7.16 -16.58
C ASP A 508 -2.72 7.17 -15.40
N ARG A 509 -3.80 7.95 -15.50
CA ARG A 509 -4.86 7.99 -14.48
C ARG A 509 -5.56 6.64 -14.33
N ALA A 510 -5.94 6.02 -15.44
CA ALA A 510 -6.60 4.72 -15.43
C ALA A 510 -5.67 3.62 -14.91
N SER A 511 -4.39 3.65 -15.29
CA SER A 511 -3.36 2.73 -14.80
C SER A 511 -3.18 2.84 -13.28
N ASN A 512 -3.02 4.06 -12.75
CA ASN A 512 -2.93 4.28 -11.31
C ASN A 512 -4.20 3.83 -10.58
N ARG A 513 -5.39 4.13 -11.13
CA ARG A 513 -6.67 3.74 -10.54
C ARG A 513 -6.83 2.21 -10.50
N GLN A 514 -6.56 1.49 -11.60
CA GLN A 514 -6.67 0.03 -11.63
C GLN A 514 -5.64 -0.65 -10.72
N MET A 515 -4.42 -0.07 -10.60
CA MET A 515 -3.39 -0.57 -9.68
C MET A 515 -3.81 -0.35 -8.22
N CYS A 516 -4.36 0.81 -7.89
CA CYS A 516 -4.95 1.10 -6.58
C CYS A 516 -6.00 0.03 -6.20
N LEU A 517 -6.95 -0.24 -7.10
CA LEU A 517 -7.99 -1.24 -6.87
C LEU A 517 -7.41 -2.66 -6.73
N LYS A 518 -6.39 -3.02 -7.53
CA LYS A 518 -5.68 -4.30 -7.40
C LYS A 518 -5.02 -4.45 -6.03
N ILE A 519 -4.34 -3.41 -5.56
CA ILE A 519 -3.66 -3.43 -4.25
C ILE A 519 -4.69 -3.55 -3.12
N LEU A 520 -5.79 -2.82 -3.19
CA LEU A 520 -6.87 -2.92 -2.20
C LEU A 520 -7.44 -4.33 -2.16
N LEU A 521 -7.85 -4.88 -3.29
CA LEU A 521 -8.38 -6.24 -3.37
C LEU A 521 -7.44 -7.28 -2.74
N ASN A 522 -6.15 -7.23 -3.08
CA ASN A 522 -5.17 -8.19 -2.58
C ASN A 522 -4.78 -7.95 -1.10
N SER A 523 -5.02 -6.76 -0.57
CA SER A 523 -4.61 -6.40 0.80
C SER A 523 -5.68 -6.63 1.86
N LEU A 524 -6.95 -6.87 1.49
CA LEU A 524 -8.02 -7.07 2.48
C LEU A 524 -7.76 -8.27 3.37
N TYR A 525 -7.35 -9.41 2.80
CA TYR A 525 -6.99 -10.57 3.61
C TYR A 525 -5.90 -10.23 4.65
N GLY A 526 -4.86 -9.50 4.24
CA GLY A 526 -3.80 -9.05 5.17
C GLY A 526 -4.32 -8.13 6.28
N ALA A 527 -5.37 -7.33 6.02
CA ALA A 527 -6.04 -6.55 7.06
C ALA A 527 -6.93 -7.46 7.94
N ALA A 528 -7.77 -8.30 7.35
CA ALA A 528 -8.69 -9.19 8.06
C ALA A 528 -7.97 -10.19 8.98
N ALA A 529 -6.75 -10.60 8.62
CA ALA A 529 -5.88 -11.48 9.40
C ALA A 529 -5.04 -10.76 10.48
N ASN A 530 -5.16 -9.44 10.62
CA ASN A 530 -4.38 -8.64 11.54
C ASN A 530 -5.16 -8.37 12.84
N GLN A 531 -4.60 -8.77 13.98
CA GLN A 531 -5.23 -8.61 15.32
C GLN A 531 -5.55 -7.14 15.70
N TYR A 532 -4.92 -6.16 15.04
CA TYR A 532 -5.20 -4.73 15.26
C TYR A 532 -6.30 -4.18 14.35
N PHE A 533 -6.86 -5.03 13.50
CA PHE A 533 -7.99 -4.64 12.65
C PHE A 533 -9.29 -4.72 13.44
N ARG A 534 -10.10 -3.67 13.39
CA ARG A 534 -11.39 -3.56 14.10
C ARG A 534 -12.33 -4.74 13.84
N TYR A 535 -12.26 -5.31 12.65
CA TYR A 535 -13.10 -6.39 12.16
C TYR A 535 -12.38 -7.74 12.16
N PHE A 536 -11.25 -7.85 12.89
CA PHE A 536 -10.52 -9.09 13.00
C PHE A 536 -11.39 -10.20 13.61
N ASN A 537 -11.44 -11.32 12.92
CA ASN A 537 -12.07 -12.55 13.40
C ASN A 537 -11.24 -13.73 12.91
N LEU A 538 -10.79 -14.57 13.85
CA LEU A 538 -9.93 -15.70 13.54
C LEU A 538 -10.61 -16.71 12.60
N ASP A 539 -11.92 -16.97 12.81
CA ASP A 539 -12.65 -17.92 12.01
C ASP A 539 -12.82 -17.45 10.56
N ILE A 540 -12.93 -16.14 10.35
CA ILE A 540 -12.92 -15.55 9.00
C ILE A 540 -11.52 -15.68 8.37
N ALA A 541 -10.47 -15.33 9.10
CA ALA A 541 -9.11 -15.36 8.58
C ALA A 541 -8.67 -16.78 8.18
N GLU A 542 -8.91 -17.76 9.07
CA GLU A 542 -8.66 -19.18 8.82
C GLU A 542 -9.59 -19.75 7.74
N GLY A 543 -10.85 -19.34 7.74
CA GLY A 543 -11.83 -19.75 6.72
C GLY A 543 -11.41 -19.36 5.32
N ILE A 544 -10.82 -18.16 5.14
CA ILE A 544 -10.30 -17.72 3.84
C ILE A 544 -9.13 -18.60 3.39
N THR A 545 -8.14 -18.85 4.25
CA THR A 545 -6.94 -19.62 3.86
C THR A 545 -7.25 -21.08 3.61
N LEU A 546 -8.00 -21.75 4.48
CA LEU A 546 -8.34 -23.16 4.30
C LEU A 546 -9.28 -23.38 3.11
N SER A 547 -10.21 -22.43 2.85
CA SER A 547 -11.01 -22.49 1.61
C SER A 547 -10.17 -22.23 0.36
N GLY A 548 -9.09 -21.44 0.47
CA GLY A 548 -8.10 -21.26 -0.60
C GLY A 548 -7.32 -22.55 -0.87
N GLN A 549 -6.84 -23.22 0.17
CA GLN A 549 -6.19 -24.54 0.06
C GLN A 549 -7.13 -25.55 -0.60
N LEU A 550 -8.38 -25.61 -0.15
CA LEU A 550 -9.41 -26.47 -0.75
C LEU A 550 -9.60 -26.19 -2.25
N ALA A 551 -9.59 -24.92 -2.66
CA ALA A 551 -9.72 -24.54 -4.07
C ALA A 551 -8.53 -25.02 -4.90
N ILE A 552 -7.29 -24.82 -4.41
CA ILE A 552 -6.06 -25.27 -5.08
C ILE A 552 -6.05 -26.81 -5.22
N HIS A 553 -6.29 -27.55 -4.14
CA HIS A 553 -6.31 -29.00 -4.18
C HIS A 553 -7.42 -29.55 -5.10
N THR A 554 -8.56 -28.86 -5.16
CA THR A 554 -9.63 -29.22 -6.11
C THR A 554 -9.16 -29.11 -7.56
N ALA A 555 -8.43 -28.02 -7.90
CA ALA A 555 -7.87 -27.84 -9.24
C ALA A 555 -6.76 -28.88 -9.55
N GLU A 556 -5.84 -29.12 -8.61
CA GLU A 556 -4.77 -30.13 -8.76
C GLU A 556 -5.34 -31.51 -9.05
N ASN A 557 -6.30 -31.95 -8.23
CA ASN A 557 -6.94 -33.26 -8.39
C ASN A 557 -7.69 -33.37 -9.73
N ALA A 558 -8.49 -32.36 -10.08
CA ALA A 558 -9.24 -32.34 -11.33
C ALA A 558 -8.33 -32.44 -12.56
N VAL A 559 -7.20 -31.71 -12.57
CA VAL A 559 -6.23 -31.74 -13.66
C VAL A 559 -5.51 -33.08 -13.72
N ASN A 560 -5.04 -33.61 -12.59
CA ASN A 560 -4.35 -34.91 -12.55
C ASN A 560 -5.27 -36.05 -13.01
N ASP A 561 -6.52 -36.08 -12.55
CA ASP A 561 -7.52 -37.07 -12.93
C ASP A 561 -7.87 -37.01 -14.43
N TYR A 562 -8.03 -35.80 -14.97
CA TYR A 562 -8.28 -35.60 -16.39
C TYR A 562 -7.10 -36.08 -17.24
N LEU A 563 -5.87 -35.68 -16.89
CA LEU A 563 -4.67 -36.06 -17.63
C LEU A 563 -4.39 -37.57 -17.54
N ALA A 564 -4.60 -38.20 -16.39
CA ALA A 564 -4.47 -39.63 -16.24
C ALA A 564 -5.41 -40.41 -17.20
N LYS A 565 -6.70 -39.99 -17.24
CA LYS A 565 -7.68 -40.56 -18.16
C LYS A 565 -7.33 -40.32 -19.64
N ALA A 566 -6.97 -39.08 -19.99
CA ALA A 566 -6.64 -38.69 -21.37
C ALA A 566 -5.38 -39.38 -21.90
N LEU A 567 -4.41 -39.61 -21.03
CA LEU A 567 -3.13 -40.27 -21.38
C LEU A 567 -3.21 -41.77 -21.25
N GLY A 568 -4.20 -42.35 -20.55
CA GLY A 568 -4.38 -43.77 -20.31
C GLY A 568 -3.36 -44.31 -19.31
N ASP A 569 -3.12 -43.56 -18.23
CA ASP A 569 -2.20 -43.98 -17.19
C ASP A 569 -2.78 -45.16 -16.38
N ASP A 570 -2.00 -46.21 -16.22
CA ASP A 570 -2.37 -47.34 -15.35
C ASP A 570 -2.26 -46.97 -13.85
N VAL A 571 -1.37 -46.04 -13.53
CA VAL A 571 -1.16 -45.50 -12.18
C VAL A 571 -1.24 -43.96 -12.24
N PRO A 572 -2.04 -43.31 -11.40
CA PRO A 572 -2.10 -41.86 -11.35
C PRO A 572 -0.71 -41.23 -11.14
N LYS A 573 -0.34 -40.30 -11.99
CA LYS A 573 0.93 -39.56 -11.92
C LYS A 573 0.64 -38.12 -11.52
N ASP A 574 1.35 -37.62 -10.54
CA ASP A 574 1.26 -36.21 -10.16
C ASP A 574 2.04 -35.34 -11.16
N ARG A 575 1.29 -34.56 -11.95
CA ARG A 575 1.79 -33.64 -12.98
C ARG A 575 1.86 -32.20 -12.52
N ILE A 576 1.46 -31.94 -11.29
CA ILE A 576 1.59 -30.61 -10.69
C ILE A 576 2.99 -30.47 -10.10
N VAL A 577 3.86 -29.76 -10.79
CA VAL A 577 5.28 -29.63 -10.40
C VAL A 577 5.51 -28.65 -9.27
N ALA A 578 4.61 -27.68 -9.11
CA ALA A 578 4.60 -26.71 -8.02
C ALA A 578 3.21 -26.09 -7.90
N SER A 579 2.88 -25.54 -6.74
CA SER A 579 1.75 -24.63 -6.54
C SER A 579 2.10 -23.63 -5.44
N ASP A 580 1.56 -22.42 -5.56
CA ASP A 580 1.76 -21.34 -4.59
C ASP A 580 0.47 -20.54 -4.44
N THR A 581 -0.17 -20.71 -3.32
CA THR A 581 -1.37 -19.98 -2.85
C THR A 581 -2.55 -19.97 -3.83
N ASP A 582 -2.40 -19.37 -5.00
CA ASP A 582 -3.43 -19.17 -6.03
C ASP A 582 -3.02 -19.66 -7.43
N SER A 583 -1.86 -20.30 -7.55
CA SER A 583 -1.34 -20.78 -8.82
C SER A 583 -0.93 -22.25 -8.78
N ILE A 584 -1.16 -22.98 -9.90
CA ILE A 584 -0.69 -24.33 -10.13
C ILE A 584 0.19 -24.39 -11.40
N TYR A 585 1.25 -25.15 -11.35
CA TYR A 585 2.20 -25.35 -12.46
C TYR A 585 2.13 -26.79 -12.94
N ILE A 586 1.69 -27.00 -14.17
CA ILE A 586 1.34 -28.30 -14.73
C ILE A 586 2.38 -28.71 -15.76
N ASN A 587 3.02 -29.87 -15.58
CA ASN A 587 3.90 -30.46 -16.57
C ASN A 587 3.07 -31.19 -17.65
N LEU A 588 3.13 -30.70 -18.88
CA LEU A 588 2.41 -31.22 -20.04
C LEU A 588 3.30 -31.93 -21.04
N SER A 589 4.52 -32.34 -20.66
CA SER A 589 5.47 -33.05 -21.54
C SER A 589 4.89 -34.34 -22.11
N ASP A 590 4.16 -35.11 -21.26
CA ASP A 590 3.51 -36.35 -21.70
C ASP A 590 2.42 -36.10 -22.77
N VAL A 591 1.70 -34.96 -22.64
CA VAL A 591 0.67 -34.52 -23.61
C VAL A 591 1.31 -34.16 -24.95
N VAL A 592 2.41 -33.38 -24.92
CA VAL A 592 3.16 -33.02 -26.15
C VAL A 592 3.72 -34.25 -26.82
N GLN A 593 4.30 -35.16 -26.04
CA GLN A 593 4.87 -36.42 -26.58
C GLN A 593 3.80 -37.29 -27.23
N LYS A 594 2.64 -37.47 -26.60
CA LYS A 594 1.55 -38.29 -27.13
C LYS A 594 0.89 -37.68 -28.38
N CYS A 595 0.64 -36.38 -28.36
CA CYS A 595 -0.05 -35.66 -29.45
C CYS A 595 0.86 -35.26 -30.60
N ASN A 596 2.17 -35.16 -30.37
CA ASN A 596 3.23 -34.78 -31.33
C ASN A 596 2.81 -33.58 -32.23
N PRO A 597 2.40 -32.43 -31.68
CA PRO A 597 1.88 -31.32 -32.46
C PRO A 597 3.00 -30.65 -33.27
N LYS A 598 2.68 -30.13 -34.46
CA LYS A 598 3.65 -29.35 -35.28
C LYS A 598 4.13 -28.07 -34.58
N ASP A 599 3.25 -27.40 -33.83
CA ASP A 599 3.53 -26.25 -32.98
C ASP A 599 3.03 -26.57 -31.56
N ALA A 600 3.93 -26.98 -30.71
CA ALA A 600 3.62 -27.40 -29.34
C ALA A 600 3.12 -26.22 -28.49
N HIS A 601 3.66 -25.02 -28.72
CA HIS A 601 3.26 -23.82 -27.95
C HIS A 601 1.80 -23.42 -28.26
N ALA A 602 1.46 -23.25 -29.54
CA ALA A 602 0.08 -22.93 -29.94
C ALA A 602 -0.90 -24.03 -29.54
N PHE A 603 -0.49 -25.31 -29.65
CA PHE A 603 -1.31 -26.45 -29.21
C PHE A 603 -1.60 -26.39 -27.72
N LEU A 604 -0.59 -26.15 -26.88
CA LEU A 604 -0.76 -26.11 -25.42
C LEU A 604 -1.64 -24.95 -24.97
N ILE A 605 -1.51 -23.77 -25.59
CA ILE A 605 -2.40 -22.63 -25.29
C ILE A 605 -3.87 -23.03 -25.56
N LYS A 606 -4.12 -23.65 -26.71
CA LYS A 606 -5.46 -24.13 -27.07
C LYS A 606 -5.94 -25.23 -26.11
N PHE A 607 -5.08 -26.20 -25.81
CA PHE A 607 -5.38 -27.28 -24.87
C PHE A 607 -5.72 -26.77 -23.47
N GLY A 608 -4.99 -25.78 -22.96
CA GLY A 608 -5.28 -25.12 -21.69
C GLY A 608 -6.69 -24.55 -21.67
N LYS A 609 -7.06 -23.74 -22.69
CA LYS A 609 -8.36 -23.07 -22.77
C LYS A 609 -9.52 -24.02 -23.05
N GLU A 610 -9.36 -25.00 -23.93
CA GLU A 610 -10.47 -25.83 -24.40
C GLU A 610 -10.65 -27.13 -23.60
N ALA A 611 -9.60 -27.57 -22.88
CA ALA A 611 -9.64 -28.80 -22.11
C ALA A 611 -9.44 -28.57 -20.60
N LEU A 612 -8.36 -27.92 -20.18
CA LEU A 612 -8.05 -27.81 -18.74
C LEU A 612 -8.92 -26.78 -18.01
N GLU A 613 -9.15 -25.59 -18.57
CA GLU A 613 -10.06 -24.60 -17.96
C GLU A 613 -11.47 -25.16 -17.70
N PRO A 614 -12.17 -25.82 -18.67
CA PRO A 614 -13.48 -26.41 -18.42
C PRO A 614 -13.48 -27.52 -17.36
N VAL A 615 -12.40 -28.30 -17.26
CA VAL A 615 -12.25 -29.36 -16.25
C VAL A 615 -12.15 -28.74 -14.86
N ILE A 616 -11.31 -27.72 -14.68
CA ILE A 616 -11.18 -27.00 -13.41
C ILE A 616 -12.51 -26.33 -13.04
N GLN A 617 -13.17 -25.66 -14.00
CA GLN A 617 -14.45 -25.00 -13.78
C GLN A 617 -15.53 -26.00 -13.34
N SER A 618 -15.62 -27.16 -13.99
CA SER A 618 -16.59 -28.21 -13.60
C SER A 618 -16.31 -28.77 -12.20
N ALA A 619 -15.03 -28.84 -11.79
CA ALA A 619 -14.67 -29.26 -10.45
C ALA A 619 -15.12 -28.22 -9.39
N TYR A 620 -14.95 -26.93 -9.66
CA TYR A 620 -15.45 -25.86 -8.78
C TYR A 620 -16.98 -25.80 -8.71
N GLU A 621 -17.69 -26.03 -9.82
CA GLU A 621 -19.13 -26.12 -9.80
C GLU A 621 -19.61 -27.26 -8.86
N LYS A 622 -18.96 -28.43 -8.93
CA LYS A 622 -19.27 -29.54 -8.00
C LYS A 622 -18.92 -29.18 -6.55
N LEU A 623 -17.78 -28.52 -6.33
CA LEU A 623 -17.38 -28.08 -5.00
C LEU A 623 -18.38 -27.09 -4.40
N SER A 624 -19.00 -26.22 -5.19
CA SER A 624 -19.97 -25.23 -4.72
C SER A 624 -21.27 -25.83 -4.17
N TYR A 625 -21.55 -27.10 -4.46
CA TYR A 625 -22.70 -27.85 -3.92
C TYR A 625 -22.38 -28.64 -2.65
N LYS A 626 -21.10 -28.77 -2.27
CA LYS A 626 -20.67 -29.46 -1.06
C LYS A 626 -20.69 -28.57 0.16
#